data_f73ffccfb55d64ddc738f9941f65900b
#
_entry.id   f73ffccfb55d64ddc738f9941f65900b
#
_cell.length_a   1.000
_cell.length_b   1.000
_cell.length_c   1.000
_cell.angle_alpha   90.00
_cell.angle_beta   90.00
_cell.angle_gamma   90.00
#
_symmetry.space_group_name_H-M   'P 1'
#
loop_
_entity.id
_entity.type
_entity.pdbx_description
1 polymer ?
#
loop_
_entity_poly.entity_id
_entity_poly.type
_entity_poly.pdbx_seq_one_letter_code
_entity_poly.pdbx_strand_id
1 'polypeptide(L)'
;MSDGLDVVIVDDEQHVCEVLSETIKKFYTWGEVYTFDNYKSALECCLSRDKGLMIYVLDVFVGDSNGFAFIDAISERYPNAHLDSIMISGMASDDVVDMCIATGVNHLLEKPVRNYALQLAVRSIVMKYVKFAKKLLADTELAGIIDRI
;
A
#
# COMPACT_ATOMS: atom_id res chain seq x y z
N MET A 1 7.90 -17.34 4.13
CA MET A 1 6.76 -16.48 4.48
C MET A 1 7.27 -15.27 5.26
N SER A 2 6.90 -14.10 4.85
CA SER A 2 7.32 -12.87 5.50
C SER A 2 6.48 -12.62 6.76
N ASP A 3 7.11 -12.19 7.84
CA ASP A 3 6.44 -11.83 9.09
C ASP A 3 6.02 -10.34 9.13
N GLY A 4 6.43 -9.58 8.14
CA GLY A 4 6.10 -8.16 8.03
C GLY A 4 5.00 -7.87 7.02
N LEU A 5 4.83 -6.60 6.72
CA LEU A 5 3.88 -6.16 5.71
C LEU A 5 4.52 -6.26 4.33
N ASP A 6 3.91 -7.01 3.45
CA ASP A 6 4.36 -7.08 2.07
C ASP A 6 3.92 -5.84 1.30
N VAL A 7 4.65 -5.51 0.25
CA VAL A 7 4.39 -4.34 -0.58
C VAL A 7 4.00 -4.80 -1.99
N VAL A 8 2.92 -4.24 -2.50
CA VAL A 8 2.47 -4.47 -3.89
C VAL A 8 2.65 -3.17 -4.67
N ILE A 9 3.40 -3.24 -5.75
CA ILE A 9 3.62 -2.11 -6.65
C ILE A 9 2.93 -2.41 -7.97
N VAL A 10 2.11 -1.49 -8.47
CA VAL A 10 1.46 -1.63 -9.77
C VAL A 10 1.75 -0.39 -10.61
N ASP A 11 2.42 -0.61 -11.75
CA ASP A 11 2.74 0.43 -12.75
C ASP A 11 2.98 -0.28 -14.07
N ASP A 12 2.41 0.22 -15.16
CA ASP A 12 2.56 -0.41 -16.48
C ASP A 12 3.94 -0.21 -17.11
N GLU A 13 4.76 0.68 -16.54
CA GLU A 13 6.13 0.85 -16.95
C GLU A 13 7.06 -0.02 -16.09
N GLN A 14 7.62 -1.07 -16.69
CA GLN A 14 8.49 -2.00 -15.97
C GLN A 14 9.67 -1.30 -15.30
N HIS A 15 10.26 -0.31 -15.96
CA HIS A 15 11.37 0.46 -15.41
C HIS A 15 10.96 1.18 -14.11
N VAL A 16 9.76 1.75 -14.07
CA VAL A 16 9.25 2.42 -12.86
C VAL A 16 9.07 1.40 -11.74
N CYS A 17 8.49 0.24 -12.04
CA CYS A 17 8.37 -0.85 -11.06
C CYS A 17 9.73 -1.25 -10.46
N GLU A 18 10.74 -1.40 -11.29
CA GLU A 18 12.08 -1.77 -10.86
C GLU A 18 12.70 -0.71 -9.95
N VAL A 19 12.61 0.55 -10.34
CA VAL A 19 13.16 1.67 -9.56
C VAL A 19 12.45 1.79 -8.21
N LEU A 20 11.12 1.72 -8.19
CA LEU A 20 10.35 1.78 -6.95
C LEU A 20 10.69 0.61 -6.04
N SER A 21 10.76 -0.59 -6.59
CA SER A 21 11.09 -1.80 -5.84
C SER A 21 12.49 -1.71 -5.22
N GLU A 22 13.49 -1.32 -6.00
CA GLU A 22 14.86 -1.16 -5.51
C GLU A 22 14.96 -0.08 -4.43
N THR A 23 14.26 1.04 -4.62
CA THR A 23 14.23 2.13 -3.66
C THR A 23 13.64 1.67 -2.33
N ILE A 24 12.51 0.98 -2.37
CA ILE A 24 11.85 0.48 -1.16
C ILE A 24 12.72 -0.55 -0.44
N LYS A 25 13.33 -1.47 -1.17
CA LYS A 25 14.18 -2.51 -0.58
C LYS A 25 15.41 -1.96 0.15
N LYS A 26 15.84 -0.75 -0.18
CA LYS A 26 16.99 -0.11 0.51
C LYS A 26 16.67 0.34 1.93
N PHE A 27 15.42 0.68 2.21
CA PHE A 27 15.04 1.18 3.54
C PHE A 27 14.02 0.30 4.25
N TYR A 28 13.45 -0.69 3.56
CA TYR A 28 12.39 -1.54 4.11
C TYR A 28 12.71 -3.01 3.81
N THR A 29 12.95 -3.78 4.87
CA THR A 29 13.33 -5.19 4.79
C THR A 29 12.35 -6.12 5.52
N TRP A 30 11.28 -5.56 6.08
CA TRP A 30 10.34 -6.31 6.93
C TRP A 30 9.33 -7.14 6.13
N GLY A 31 9.17 -6.91 4.85
CA GLY A 31 8.27 -7.67 3.99
C GLY A 31 8.82 -7.85 2.59
N GLU A 32 8.15 -8.69 1.81
CA GLU A 32 8.48 -8.89 0.40
C GLU A 32 7.89 -7.76 -0.45
N VAL A 33 8.54 -7.48 -1.58
CA VAL A 33 8.06 -6.48 -2.54
C VAL A 33 7.68 -7.18 -3.84
N TYR A 34 6.41 -7.07 -4.22
CA TYR A 34 5.88 -7.65 -5.46
C TYR A 34 5.55 -6.55 -6.44
N THR A 35 5.88 -6.76 -7.72
CA THR A 35 5.62 -5.78 -8.78
C THR A 35 4.69 -6.37 -9.83
N PHE A 36 3.77 -5.56 -10.33
CA PHE A 36 2.81 -5.96 -11.37
C PHE A 36 2.72 -4.84 -12.40
N ASP A 37 2.58 -5.21 -13.66
CA ASP A 37 2.41 -4.25 -14.75
C ASP A 37 0.94 -4.01 -15.14
N ASN A 38 0.03 -4.67 -14.43
CA ASN A 38 -1.42 -4.53 -14.65
C ASN A 38 -2.18 -4.83 -13.36
N TYR A 39 -3.39 -4.28 -13.25
CA TYR A 39 -4.21 -4.46 -12.06
C TYR A 39 -4.88 -5.84 -11.97
N LYS A 40 -5.10 -6.50 -13.11
CA LYS A 40 -5.69 -7.85 -13.09
C LYS A 40 -4.80 -8.84 -12.34
N SER A 41 -3.51 -8.88 -12.65
CA SER A 41 -2.55 -9.77 -11.99
C SER A 41 -2.38 -9.39 -10.52
N ALA A 42 -2.33 -8.10 -10.21
CA ALA A 42 -2.24 -7.62 -8.82
C ALA A 42 -3.47 -8.05 -8.01
N LEU A 43 -4.67 -7.92 -8.61
CA LEU A 43 -5.92 -8.31 -7.97
C LEU A 43 -5.94 -9.81 -7.66
N GLU A 44 -5.54 -10.64 -8.63
CA GLU A 44 -5.47 -12.09 -8.45
C GLU A 44 -4.51 -12.45 -7.29
N CYS A 45 -3.36 -11.80 -7.23
CA CYS A 45 -2.40 -12.01 -6.16
C CYS A 45 -2.98 -11.64 -4.80
N CYS A 46 -3.56 -10.46 -4.68
CA CYS A 46 -4.12 -9.98 -3.41
C CYS A 46 -5.28 -10.84 -2.92
N LEU A 47 -6.18 -11.24 -3.82
CA LEU A 47 -7.36 -12.03 -3.45
C LEU A 47 -7.02 -13.48 -3.12
N SER A 48 -5.86 -14.00 -3.57
CA SER A 48 -5.44 -15.37 -3.29
C SER A 48 -4.66 -15.52 -1.98
N ARG A 49 -4.34 -14.43 -1.29
CA ARG A 49 -3.55 -14.47 -0.06
C ARG A 49 -4.42 -14.80 1.15
N ASP A 50 -3.85 -15.56 2.08
CA ASP A 50 -4.51 -15.92 3.33
C ASP A 50 -4.47 -14.81 4.37
N LYS A 51 -3.53 -13.87 4.26
CA LYS A 51 -3.29 -12.85 5.27
C LYS A 51 -3.49 -11.45 4.75
N GLY A 52 -3.95 -10.61 5.64
CA GLY A 52 -4.68 -9.44 5.36
C GLY A 52 -4.05 -8.08 5.48
N LEU A 53 -2.75 -7.88 5.59
CA LEU A 53 -2.20 -6.53 5.60
C LEU A 53 -1.11 -6.40 4.54
N MET A 54 -1.22 -5.39 3.72
CA MET A 54 -0.26 -5.07 2.67
C MET A 54 -0.13 -3.56 2.54
N ILE A 55 0.98 -3.13 1.97
CA ILE A 55 1.17 -1.75 1.58
C ILE A 55 1.06 -1.71 0.05
N TYR A 56 0.33 -0.76 -0.47
CA TYR A 56 0.07 -0.65 -1.91
C TYR A 56 0.72 0.61 -2.47
N VAL A 57 1.49 0.46 -3.53
CA VAL A 57 2.09 1.57 -4.28
C VAL A 57 1.50 1.48 -5.69
N LEU A 58 0.57 2.36 -5.99
CA LEU A 58 -0.33 2.20 -7.13
C LEU A 58 -0.24 3.40 -8.07
N ASP A 59 0.06 3.15 -9.35
CA ASP A 59 -0.10 4.15 -10.39
C ASP A 59 -1.60 4.42 -10.57
N VAL A 60 -1.98 5.68 -10.63
CA VAL A 60 -3.38 6.07 -10.78
C VAL A 60 -3.98 5.47 -12.05
N PHE A 61 -3.25 5.53 -13.17
CA PHE A 61 -3.74 4.99 -14.45
C PHE A 61 -2.82 3.92 -15.00
N VAL A 62 -3.33 2.71 -15.17
CA VAL A 62 -2.61 1.58 -15.76
C VAL A 62 -3.53 0.94 -16.81
N GLY A 63 -3.22 1.15 -18.10
CA GLY A 63 -4.09 0.70 -19.18
C GLY A 63 -5.47 1.35 -19.06
N ASP A 64 -6.51 0.52 -19.11
CA ASP A 64 -7.91 0.97 -18.96
C ASP A 64 -8.37 0.96 -17.50
N SER A 65 -7.48 0.61 -16.57
CA SER A 65 -7.79 0.50 -15.14
C SER A 65 -7.16 1.64 -14.35
N ASN A 66 -7.60 1.81 -13.11
CA ASN A 66 -7.02 2.80 -12.21
C ASN A 66 -6.88 2.24 -10.79
N GLY A 67 -5.99 2.88 -10.01
CA GLY A 67 -5.68 2.43 -8.65
C GLY A 67 -6.85 2.55 -7.69
N PHE A 68 -7.75 3.50 -7.89
CA PHE A 68 -8.91 3.67 -7.02
C PHE A 68 -9.90 2.51 -7.19
N ALA A 69 -10.14 2.10 -8.43
CA ALA A 69 -10.98 0.93 -8.72
C ALA A 69 -10.38 -0.35 -8.13
N PHE A 70 -9.07 -0.48 -8.16
CA PHE A 70 -8.37 -1.60 -7.55
C PHE A 70 -8.58 -1.64 -6.03
N ILE A 71 -8.44 -0.50 -5.35
CA ILE A 71 -8.67 -0.40 -3.90
C ILE A 71 -10.10 -0.83 -3.57
N ASP A 72 -11.07 -0.36 -4.34
CA ASP A 72 -12.47 -0.74 -4.16
C ASP A 72 -12.67 -2.25 -4.35
N ALA A 73 -12.04 -2.83 -5.38
CA ALA A 73 -12.16 -4.25 -5.69
C ALA A 73 -11.60 -5.17 -4.58
N ILE A 74 -10.61 -4.71 -3.82
CA ILE A 74 -10.02 -5.51 -2.73
C ILE A 74 -10.57 -5.13 -1.35
N SER A 75 -11.47 -4.16 -1.26
CA SER A 75 -11.91 -3.58 0.02
C SER A 75 -12.61 -4.56 0.95
N GLU A 76 -13.29 -5.58 0.45
CA GLU A 76 -13.89 -6.61 1.30
C GLU A 76 -12.83 -7.46 1.99
N ARG A 77 -11.76 -7.82 1.26
CA ARG A 77 -10.66 -8.64 1.79
C ARG A 77 -9.68 -7.79 2.61
N TYR A 78 -9.49 -6.54 2.23
CA TYR A 78 -8.54 -5.60 2.84
C TYR A 78 -9.27 -4.29 3.17
N PRO A 79 -10.02 -4.24 4.29
CA PRO A 79 -10.87 -3.08 4.62
C PRO A 79 -10.11 -1.76 4.79
N ASN A 80 -8.81 -1.82 5.12
CA ASN A 80 -7.98 -0.62 5.31
C ASN A 80 -7.07 -0.34 4.13
N ALA A 81 -7.30 -0.97 2.97
CA ALA A 81 -6.45 -0.79 1.80
C ALA A 81 -6.27 0.68 1.42
N HIS A 82 -7.32 1.48 1.50
CA HIS A 82 -7.25 2.92 1.19
C HIS A 82 -6.28 3.67 2.11
N LEU A 83 -6.18 3.28 3.38
CA LEU A 83 -5.26 3.88 4.35
C LEU A 83 -3.81 3.40 4.16
N ASP A 84 -3.64 2.25 3.53
CA ASP A 84 -2.35 1.61 3.31
C ASP A 84 -1.86 1.77 1.88
N SER A 85 -2.49 2.65 1.11
CA SER A 85 -2.17 2.90 -0.30
C SER A 85 -1.42 4.21 -0.49
N ILE A 86 -0.45 4.17 -1.38
CA ILE A 86 0.31 5.32 -1.85
C ILE A 86 0.01 5.43 -3.34
N MET A 87 -0.72 6.48 -3.73
CA MET A 87 -1.03 6.72 -5.14
C MET A 87 0.12 7.45 -5.80
N ILE A 88 0.45 7.05 -7.02
CA ILE A 88 1.51 7.67 -7.82
C ILE A 88 0.89 8.13 -9.13
N SER A 89 1.15 9.38 -9.51
CA SER A 89 0.59 9.97 -10.70
C SER A 89 1.65 10.70 -11.52
N GLY A 90 1.59 10.55 -12.83
CA GLY A 90 2.40 11.37 -13.73
C GLY A 90 1.97 12.82 -13.73
N MET A 91 0.72 13.07 -13.35
CA MET A 91 0.17 14.42 -13.20
C MET A 91 -0.83 14.43 -12.05
N ALA A 92 -0.46 15.09 -10.95
CA ALA A 92 -1.33 15.24 -9.78
C ALA A 92 -2.30 16.41 -10.05
N SER A 93 -3.38 16.12 -10.77
CA SER A 93 -4.44 17.10 -11.07
C SER A 93 -5.42 17.23 -9.89
N ASP A 94 -6.24 18.28 -9.95
CA ASP A 94 -7.29 18.48 -8.95
C ASP A 94 -8.27 17.28 -8.91
N ASP A 95 -8.56 16.69 -10.06
CA ASP A 95 -9.41 15.49 -10.13
C ASP A 95 -8.81 14.31 -9.39
N VAL A 96 -7.51 14.10 -9.50
CA VAL A 96 -6.81 13.03 -8.78
C VAL A 96 -6.83 13.30 -7.27
N VAL A 97 -6.61 14.55 -6.87
CA VAL A 97 -6.69 14.95 -5.45
C VAL A 97 -8.10 14.69 -4.91
N ASP A 98 -9.14 15.08 -5.66
CA ASP A 98 -10.52 14.86 -5.26
C ASP A 98 -10.84 13.37 -5.12
N MET A 99 -10.31 12.53 -6.00
CA MET A 99 -10.48 11.07 -5.90
C MET A 99 -9.78 10.50 -4.66
N CYS A 100 -8.60 11.01 -4.31
CA CYS A 100 -7.91 10.61 -3.08
C CYS A 100 -8.76 10.94 -1.85
N ILE A 101 -9.31 12.14 -1.81
CA ILE A 101 -10.17 12.58 -0.69
C ILE A 101 -11.42 11.69 -0.62
N ALA A 102 -12.08 11.46 -1.75
CA ALA A 102 -13.31 10.68 -1.80
C ALA A 102 -13.10 9.22 -1.37
N THR A 103 -11.94 8.65 -1.67
CA THR A 103 -11.62 7.25 -1.33
C THR A 103 -10.91 7.10 0.01
N GLY A 104 -10.48 8.19 0.63
CA GLY A 104 -9.76 8.16 1.90
C GLY A 104 -8.28 7.82 1.77
N VAL A 105 -7.70 7.97 0.57
CA VAL A 105 -6.27 7.78 0.35
C VAL A 105 -5.52 9.02 0.82
N ASN A 106 -4.50 8.83 1.65
CA ASN A 106 -3.76 9.92 2.29
C ASN A 106 -2.39 10.22 1.67
N HIS A 107 -1.95 9.39 0.73
CA HIS A 107 -0.61 9.54 0.16
C HIS A 107 -0.70 9.64 -1.36
N LEU A 108 -0.27 10.76 -1.90
CA LEU A 108 -0.21 11.00 -3.34
C LEU A 108 1.18 11.55 -3.69
N LEU A 109 1.89 10.84 -4.55
CA LEU A 109 3.22 11.24 -5.01
C LEU A 109 3.17 11.46 -6.52
N GLU A 110 3.87 12.51 -6.99
CA GLU A 110 3.96 12.81 -8.41
C GLU A 110 5.26 12.25 -8.98
N LYS A 111 5.21 11.74 -10.21
CA LYS A 111 6.41 11.28 -10.93
C LYS A 111 7.23 12.47 -11.43
N PRO A 112 8.57 12.43 -11.41
CA PRO A 112 9.40 11.34 -10.89
C PRO A 112 9.35 11.28 -9.35
N VAL A 113 9.19 10.07 -8.82
CA VAL A 113 9.01 9.88 -7.38
C VAL A 113 10.32 10.15 -6.64
N ARG A 114 10.25 11.05 -5.65
CA ARG A 114 11.40 11.37 -4.80
C ARG A 114 11.60 10.28 -3.76
N ASN A 115 12.84 9.85 -3.55
CA ASN A 115 13.16 8.79 -2.59
C ASN A 115 12.67 9.13 -1.18
N TYR A 116 12.88 10.38 -0.72
CA TYR A 116 12.46 10.77 0.62
C TYR A 116 10.93 10.76 0.76
N ALA A 117 10.19 11.12 -0.28
CA ALA A 117 8.73 11.14 -0.26
C ALA A 117 8.16 9.72 -0.19
N LEU A 118 8.72 8.81 -0.98
CA LEU A 118 8.33 7.40 -0.95
C LEU A 118 8.68 6.79 0.42
N GLN A 119 9.86 7.06 0.93
CA GLN A 119 10.29 6.58 2.23
C GLN A 119 9.35 7.07 3.34
N LEU A 120 9.01 8.36 3.34
CA LEU A 120 8.10 8.93 4.34
C LEU A 120 6.73 8.25 4.28
N ALA A 121 6.18 8.06 3.09
CA ALA A 121 4.87 7.43 2.92
C ALA A 121 4.87 5.97 3.40
N VAL A 122 5.83 5.17 2.95
CA VAL A 122 5.93 3.75 3.36
C VAL A 122 6.15 3.63 4.86
N ARG A 123 7.09 4.38 5.42
CA ARG A 123 7.41 4.31 6.84
C ARG A 123 6.28 4.82 7.72
N SER A 124 5.50 5.80 7.26
CA SER A 124 4.32 6.28 7.98
C SER A 124 3.28 5.18 8.13
N ILE A 125 3.05 4.41 7.06
CA ILE A 125 2.11 3.28 7.09
C ILE A 125 2.64 2.19 8.03
N VAL A 126 3.90 1.82 7.91
CA VAL A 126 4.54 0.79 8.76
C VAL A 126 4.46 1.20 10.22
N MET A 127 4.79 2.44 10.55
CA MET A 127 4.80 2.92 11.94
C MET A 127 3.42 2.94 12.56
N LYS A 128 2.38 3.14 11.77
CA LYS A 128 0.99 3.02 12.25
C LYS A 128 0.75 1.65 12.86
N TYR A 129 1.17 0.59 12.17
CA TYR A 129 1.01 -0.79 12.65
C TYR A 129 1.95 -1.12 13.80
N VAL A 130 3.19 -0.63 13.77
CA VAL A 130 4.16 -0.83 14.85
C VAL A 130 3.64 -0.20 16.15
N LYS A 131 3.15 1.03 16.09
CA LYS A 131 2.58 1.72 17.24
C LYS A 131 1.37 1.00 17.80
N PHE A 132 0.49 0.50 16.91
CA PHE A 132 -0.69 -0.26 17.32
C PHE A 132 -0.29 -1.56 18.04
N ALA A 133 0.68 -2.29 17.46
CA ALA A 133 1.17 -3.53 18.09
C ALA A 133 1.78 -3.28 19.45
N LYS A 134 2.58 -2.22 19.59
CA LYS A 134 3.16 -1.84 20.89
C LYS A 134 2.10 -1.48 21.90
N LYS A 135 1.06 -0.78 21.50
CA LYS A 135 -0.06 -0.42 22.37
C LYS A 135 -0.81 -1.68 22.85
N LEU A 136 -1.05 -2.64 21.96
CA LEU A 136 -1.67 -3.91 22.33
C LEU A 136 -0.84 -4.67 23.35
N LEU A 137 0.48 -4.72 23.18
CA LEU A 137 1.39 -5.43 24.10
C LEU A 137 1.53 -4.73 25.45
N ALA A 138 1.41 -3.41 25.48
CA ALA A 138 1.51 -2.62 26.71
C ALA A 138 0.21 -2.59 27.52
N ASP A 139 -0.93 -2.76 26.84
CA ASP A 139 -2.25 -2.73 27.47
C ASP A 139 -2.74 -4.14 27.76
N THR A 140 -2.53 -4.59 29.01
CA THR A 140 -2.88 -5.94 29.46
C THR A 140 -4.38 -6.22 29.38
N GLU A 141 -5.21 -5.20 29.65
CA GLU A 141 -6.65 -5.34 29.59
C GLU A 141 -7.13 -5.54 28.16
N LEU A 142 -6.61 -4.74 27.22
CA LEU A 142 -6.94 -4.85 25.81
C LEU A 142 -6.45 -6.18 25.24
N ALA A 143 -5.22 -6.58 25.55
CA ALA A 143 -4.68 -7.87 25.13
C ALA A 143 -5.52 -9.03 25.67
N GLY A 144 -5.98 -8.95 26.90
CA GLY A 144 -6.86 -9.95 27.51
C GLY A 144 -8.22 -10.05 26.80
N ILE A 145 -8.78 -8.95 26.34
CA ILE A 145 -10.02 -8.93 25.59
C ILE A 145 -9.82 -9.61 24.22
N ILE A 146 -8.73 -9.30 23.54
CA ILE A 146 -8.43 -9.90 22.22
C ILE A 146 -8.20 -11.40 22.33
N ASP A 147 -7.50 -11.86 23.35
CA ASP A 147 -7.24 -13.28 23.59
C ASP A 147 -8.53 -14.08 23.84
N ARG A 148 -9.60 -13.43 24.28
CA ARG A 148 -10.89 -14.08 24.53
C ARG A 148 -11.80 -14.11 23.31
N ILE A 149 -11.45 -13.41 22.25
CA ILE A 149 -12.18 -13.43 21.00
C ILE A 149 -11.72 -14.60 20.12
#